data_9d158b19857cd1c10ea86dd02cb94b33
#
_entry.id   9d158b19857cd1c10ea86dd02cb94b33
#
_cell.length_a   1.000
_cell.length_b   1.000
_cell.length_c   1.000
_cell.angle_alpha   90.00
_cell.angle_beta   90.00
_cell.angle_gamma   90.00
#
_symmetry.space_group_name_H-M   'P 1'
#
loop_
_entity.id
_entity.type
_entity.pdbx_description
1 polymer ?
#
loop_
_entity_poly.entity_id
_entity_poly.type
_entity_poly.pdbx_seq_one_letter_code
_entity_poly.pdbx_strand_id
1 'polypeptide(L)'
;IRVGEKDKQGRLVEAQISDVAWEYPDVTRYSVDEEHGAFKIADTNYSYDEDLFVVSDGSPLQLSDLTALDTLRVVGIDKKIYSISVTTGHGSLKLVNTGVFDGSYIQVGSKVFAQITGEMTIEIPEGTYTAAVANNGYGGSTEITITRGQETVLDLETLKGEGPKYGSILFAVNVEGAWLQ
;
A
#
# COMPACT_ATOMS: atom_id res chain seq x y z
N ILE A 1 14.39 -7.05 -23.12
CA ILE A 1 15.29 -8.21 -23.02
C ILE A 1 16.11 -8.33 -24.29
N ARG A 2 17.38 -8.54 -24.13
CA ARG A 2 18.29 -8.81 -25.25
C ARG A 2 18.72 -10.27 -25.21
N VAL A 3 18.65 -10.93 -26.34
CA VAL A 3 19.22 -12.27 -26.55
C VAL A 3 20.50 -12.11 -27.36
N GLY A 4 21.48 -12.98 -27.14
CA GLY A 4 22.74 -12.86 -27.82
C GLY A 4 23.60 -14.12 -27.73
N GLU A 5 24.57 -14.20 -28.61
CA GLU A 5 25.55 -15.29 -28.61
C GLU A 5 26.74 -14.98 -27.70
N LYS A 6 27.27 -16.02 -27.07
CA LYS A 6 28.49 -15.94 -26.25
C LYS A 6 29.62 -16.67 -26.96
N ASP A 7 30.83 -16.14 -26.85
CA ASP A 7 32.05 -16.82 -27.29
C ASP A 7 32.42 -18.00 -26.33
N LYS A 8 33.47 -18.73 -26.68
CA LYS A 8 33.96 -19.85 -25.86
C LYS A 8 34.43 -19.43 -24.46
N GLN A 9 34.65 -18.15 -24.24
CA GLN A 9 35.07 -17.56 -22.98
C GLN A 9 33.86 -16.98 -22.21
N GLY A 10 32.60 -17.16 -22.72
CA GLY A 10 31.38 -16.68 -22.09
C GLY A 10 31.09 -15.19 -22.31
N ARG A 11 31.86 -14.48 -23.16
CA ARG A 11 31.61 -13.06 -23.44
C ARG A 11 30.57 -12.91 -24.52
N LEU A 12 29.65 -11.93 -24.35
CA LEU A 12 28.62 -11.62 -25.32
C LEU A 12 29.26 -11.03 -26.59
N VAL A 13 29.12 -11.71 -27.72
CA VAL A 13 29.66 -11.27 -29.03
C VAL A 13 28.60 -10.62 -29.90
N GLU A 14 27.33 -11.00 -29.72
CA GLU A 14 26.20 -10.41 -30.40
C GLU A 14 25.03 -10.27 -29.43
N ALA A 15 24.21 -9.22 -29.56
CA ALA A 15 23.00 -9.04 -28.80
C ALA A 15 21.94 -8.31 -29.63
N GLN A 16 20.75 -8.84 -29.62
CA GLN A 16 19.57 -8.24 -30.27
C GLN A 16 18.38 -8.21 -29.33
N ILE A 17 17.43 -7.31 -29.60
CA ILE A 17 16.15 -7.31 -28.87
C ILE A 17 15.34 -8.50 -29.37
N SER A 18 14.80 -9.29 -28.43
CA SER A 18 13.95 -10.44 -28.77
C SER A 18 12.59 -9.95 -29.27
N ASP A 19 12.16 -10.45 -30.42
CA ASP A 19 10.85 -10.14 -31.03
C ASP A 19 9.69 -10.75 -30.22
N VAL A 20 9.96 -11.75 -29.38
CA VAL A 20 8.98 -12.42 -28.51
C VAL A 20 9.04 -11.96 -27.06
N ALA A 21 9.83 -10.91 -26.80
CA ALA A 21 9.85 -10.28 -25.48
C ALA A 21 8.59 -9.44 -25.26
N TRP A 22 8.08 -9.50 -24.05
CA TRP A 22 6.92 -8.73 -23.61
C TRP A 22 7.20 -8.00 -22.30
N GLU A 23 6.40 -6.98 -22.02
CA GLU A 23 6.45 -6.18 -20.81
C GLU A 23 5.04 -5.86 -20.36
N TYR A 24 4.80 -6.03 -19.04
CA TYR A 24 3.63 -5.53 -18.35
C TYR A 24 4.09 -4.43 -17.39
N PRO A 25 3.78 -3.15 -17.65
CA PRO A 25 4.33 -2.03 -16.90
C PRO A 25 3.69 -1.83 -15.52
N ASP A 26 2.41 -2.23 -15.34
CA ASP A 26 1.61 -1.91 -14.17
C ASP A 26 0.82 -3.14 -13.68
N VAL A 27 1.53 -4.15 -13.16
CA VAL A 27 0.92 -5.36 -12.64
C VAL A 27 0.55 -5.16 -11.17
N THR A 28 -0.75 -5.15 -10.88
CA THR A 28 -1.31 -5.01 -9.51
C THR A 28 -2.02 -6.26 -9.02
N ARG A 29 -2.24 -7.25 -9.92
CA ARG A 29 -2.90 -8.52 -9.59
C ARG A 29 -1.99 -9.66 -9.97
N TYR A 30 -1.32 -10.22 -8.99
CA TYR A 30 -0.40 -11.34 -9.15
C TYR A 30 -0.40 -12.25 -7.93
N SER A 31 0.14 -13.42 -8.10
CA SER A 31 0.51 -14.33 -7.02
C SER A 31 1.77 -15.10 -7.36
N VAL A 32 2.54 -15.43 -6.33
CA VAL A 32 3.80 -16.15 -6.44
C VAL A 32 3.62 -17.55 -5.85
N ASP A 33 4.07 -18.56 -6.55
CA ASP A 33 4.19 -19.94 -6.08
C ASP A 33 5.66 -20.33 -6.19
N GLU A 34 6.39 -20.09 -5.10
CA GLU A 34 7.83 -20.34 -5.06
C GLU A 34 8.15 -21.84 -5.09
N GLU A 35 7.26 -22.67 -4.56
CA GLU A 35 7.46 -24.13 -4.54
C GLU A 35 7.49 -24.72 -5.97
N HIS A 36 6.69 -24.15 -6.87
CA HIS A 36 6.57 -24.63 -8.26
C HIS A 36 7.25 -23.70 -9.28
N GLY A 37 7.94 -22.65 -8.84
CA GLY A 37 8.58 -21.67 -9.73
C GLY A 37 7.56 -21.00 -10.65
N ALA A 38 6.36 -20.71 -10.15
CA ALA A 38 5.27 -20.13 -10.92
C ALA A 38 4.90 -18.74 -10.42
N PHE A 39 4.64 -17.84 -11.37
CA PHE A 39 4.19 -16.48 -11.13
C PHE A 39 2.93 -16.24 -11.96
N LYS A 40 1.83 -15.95 -11.30
CA LYS A 40 0.56 -15.70 -11.97
C LYS A 40 0.33 -14.20 -12.11
N ILE A 41 0.03 -13.74 -13.31
CA ILE A 41 -0.41 -12.37 -13.60
C ILE A 41 -1.85 -12.45 -14.09
N ALA A 42 -2.78 -11.85 -13.35
CA ALA A 42 -4.22 -12.01 -13.56
C ALA A 42 -4.60 -13.50 -13.67
N ASP A 43 -4.96 -13.98 -14.86
CA ASP A 43 -5.36 -15.38 -15.07
C ASP A 43 -4.30 -16.22 -15.81
N THR A 44 -3.13 -15.66 -16.07
CA THR A 44 -2.07 -16.32 -16.82
C THR A 44 -0.91 -16.73 -15.93
N ASN A 45 -0.51 -18.01 -16.03
CA ASN A 45 0.67 -18.52 -15.34
C ASN A 45 1.92 -18.34 -16.22
N TYR A 46 3.00 -17.92 -15.58
CA TYR A 46 4.35 -17.82 -16.13
C TYR A 46 5.30 -18.62 -15.26
N SER A 47 6.38 -19.13 -15.85
CA SER A 47 7.48 -19.72 -15.10
C SER A 47 8.58 -18.70 -14.85
N TYR A 48 9.43 -18.97 -13.89
CA TYR A 48 10.69 -18.29 -13.69
C TYR A 48 11.75 -19.28 -13.17
N ASP A 49 13.01 -18.95 -13.30
CA ASP A 49 14.13 -19.73 -12.79
C ASP A 49 14.84 -18.98 -11.66
N GLU A 50 15.88 -19.61 -11.11
CA GLU A 50 16.77 -19.03 -10.09
C GLU A 50 17.43 -17.72 -10.53
N ASP A 51 17.57 -17.50 -11.84
CA ASP A 51 18.14 -16.27 -12.43
C ASP A 51 17.13 -15.12 -12.53
N LEU A 52 15.92 -15.24 -11.96
CA LEU A 52 14.95 -14.17 -11.94
C LEU A 52 15.51 -12.94 -11.23
N PHE A 53 15.53 -11.82 -11.93
CA PHE A 53 16.00 -10.56 -11.40
C PHE A 53 14.84 -9.76 -10.82
N VAL A 54 14.80 -9.63 -9.48
CA VAL A 54 13.78 -8.85 -8.76
C VAL A 54 14.44 -7.66 -8.11
N VAL A 55 13.90 -6.45 -8.34
CA VAL A 55 14.47 -5.20 -7.83
C VAL A 55 13.42 -4.22 -7.32
N SER A 56 13.82 -3.43 -6.34
CA SER A 56 13.11 -2.26 -5.85
C SER A 56 14.11 -1.12 -5.67
N ASP A 57 13.87 0.03 -6.32
CA ASP A 57 14.78 1.19 -6.32
C ASP A 57 16.25 0.86 -6.64
N GLY A 58 16.45 -0.06 -7.60
CA GLY A 58 17.77 -0.50 -8.03
C GLY A 58 18.48 -1.47 -7.09
N SER A 59 17.86 -1.83 -5.97
CA SER A 59 18.36 -2.82 -5.02
C SER A 59 17.70 -4.19 -5.24
N PRO A 60 18.44 -5.30 -5.13
CA PRO A 60 17.84 -6.64 -5.18
C PRO A 60 16.78 -6.84 -4.10
N LEU A 61 15.71 -7.54 -4.44
CA LEU A 61 14.60 -7.88 -3.55
C LEU A 61 14.33 -9.38 -3.65
N GLN A 62 13.85 -10.02 -2.57
CA GLN A 62 13.35 -11.39 -2.62
C GLN A 62 11.90 -11.42 -3.13
N LEU A 63 11.50 -12.50 -3.80
CA LEU A 63 10.11 -12.66 -4.23
C LEU A 63 9.14 -12.69 -3.05
N SER A 64 9.56 -13.26 -1.93
CA SER A 64 8.80 -13.31 -0.67
C SER A 64 8.50 -11.95 -0.06
N ASP A 65 9.26 -10.91 -0.43
CA ASP A 65 9.07 -9.55 0.08
C ASP A 65 8.01 -8.77 -0.72
N LEU A 66 7.55 -9.32 -1.86
CA LEU A 66 6.47 -8.73 -2.65
C LEU A 66 5.12 -8.94 -1.96
N THR A 67 4.32 -7.89 -1.90
CA THR A 67 2.98 -7.93 -1.32
C THR A 67 1.91 -7.53 -2.34
N ALA A 68 0.65 -7.83 -2.05
CA ALA A 68 -0.47 -7.43 -2.90
C ALA A 68 -0.67 -5.90 -3.01
N LEU A 69 0.09 -5.12 -2.21
CA LEU A 69 0.09 -3.66 -2.25
C LEU A 69 1.05 -3.09 -3.30
N ASP A 70 1.99 -3.92 -3.78
CA ASP A 70 3.01 -3.49 -4.72
C ASP A 70 2.47 -3.48 -6.15
N THR A 71 2.92 -2.51 -6.93
CA THR A 71 2.74 -2.48 -8.37
C THR A 71 4.06 -2.84 -9.03
N LEU A 72 3.99 -3.77 -9.99
CA LEU A 72 5.17 -4.36 -10.58
C LEU A 72 5.25 -4.04 -12.08
N ARG A 73 6.47 -3.85 -12.56
CA ARG A 73 6.82 -3.96 -13.96
C ARG A 73 7.43 -5.32 -14.19
N VAL A 74 6.84 -6.13 -15.04
CA VAL A 74 7.26 -7.51 -15.29
C VAL A 74 7.67 -7.66 -16.75
N VAL A 75 8.84 -8.26 -16.98
CA VAL A 75 9.40 -8.46 -18.31
C VAL A 75 9.71 -9.93 -18.53
N GLY A 76 9.29 -10.45 -19.67
CA GLY A 76 9.47 -11.86 -20.00
C GLY A 76 9.67 -12.13 -21.49
N ILE A 77 9.87 -13.40 -21.78
CA ILE A 77 9.89 -13.96 -23.13
C ILE A 77 9.00 -15.20 -23.13
N ASP A 78 8.11 -15.32 -24.10
CA ASP A 78 7.13 -16.41 -24.17
C ASP A 78 6.34 -16.57 -22.85
N LYS A 79 6.48 -17.67 -22.16
CA LYS A 79 5.84 -17.96 -20.87
C LYS A 79 6.78 -17.86 -19.68
N LYS A 80 7.95 -17.23 -19.86
CA LYS A 80 8.96 -17.13 -18.81
C LYS A 80 9.25 -15.68 -18.43
N ILE A 81 9.26 -15.39 -17.13
CA ILE A 81 9.64 -14.10 -16.56
C ILE A 81 11.15 -14.08 -16.30
N TYR A 82 11.77 -12.96 -16.61
CA TYR A 82 13.21 -12.72 -16.41
C TYR A 82 13.51 -11.55 -15.47
N SER A 83 12.57 -10.60 -15.36
CA SER A 83 12.77 -9.45 -14.49
C SER A 83 11.43 -8.95 -13.92
N ILE A 84 11.47 -8.62 -12.65
CA ILE A 84 10.41 -7.93 -11.92
C ILE A 84 11.01 -6.69 -11.28
N SER A 85 10.39 -5.54 -11.48
CA SER A 85 10.74 -4.29 -10.83
C SER A 85 9.54 -3.74 -10.08
N VAL A 86 9.70 -3.42 -8.81
CA VAL A 86 8.65 -2.74 -8.03
C VAL A 86 8.59 -1.28 -8.47
N THR A 87 7.50 -0.88 -9.10
CA THR A 87 7.28 0.50 -9.58
C THR A 87 6.59 1.37 -8.51
N THR A 88 5.69 0.77 -7.73
CA THR A 88 5.12 1.37 -6.53
C THR A 88 5.23 0.34 -5.42
N GLY A 89 5.93 0.65 -4.35
CA GLY A 89 6.07 -0.21 -3.19
C GLY A 89 5.07 0.15 -2.09
N HIS A 90 5.28 -0.37 -0.91
CA HIS A 90 4.48 -0.09 0.28
C HIS A 90 5.36 0.33 1.46
N GLY A 91 4.75 0.96 2.44
CA GLY A 91 5.30 1.26 3.74
C GLY A 91 4.23 1.04 4.80
N SER A 92 4.53 1.36 6.04
CA SER A 92 3.60 1.21 7.14
C SER A 92 3.19 2.55 7.76
N LEU A 93 1.93 2.64 8.17
CA LEU A 93 1.38 3.73 8.97
C LEU A 93 1.09 3.22 10.37
N LYS A 94 1.84 3.73 11.35
CA LYS A 94 1.61 3.43 12.76
C LYS A 94 0.76 4.51 13.40
N LEU A 95 -0.37 4.11 13.98
CA LEU A 95 -1.26 4.99 14.74
C LEU A 95 -0.86 4.92 16.22
N VAL A 96 -0.64 6.09 16.82
CA VAL A 96 -0.33 6.22 18.26
C VAL A 96 -1.28 7.20 18.92
N ASN A 97 -1.37 7.15 20.26
CA ASN A 97 -2.24 8.01 21.07
C ASN A 97 -3.70 8.00 20.58
N THR A 98 -4.20 6.79 20.29
CA THR A 98 -5.51 6.56 19.67
C THR A 98 -6.69 7.00 20.56
N GLY A 99 -6.61 6.80 21.87
CA GLY A 99 -7.46 7.31 22.95
C GLY A 99 -8.93 7.57 22.58
N VAL A 100 -9.27 8.83 22.32
CA VAL A 100 -10.66 9.22 22.01
C VAL A 100 -11.19 8.66 20.69
N PHE A 101 -10.33 8.13 19.85
CA PHE A 101 -10.68 7.55 18.55
C PHE A 101 -10.79 6.03 18.57
N ASP A 102 -10.54 5.37 19.69
CA ASP A 102 -10.70 3.91 19.80
C ASP A 102 -12.14 3.51 19.49
N GLY A 103 -12.30 2.49 18.64
CA GLY A 103 -13.58 2.02 18.15
C GLY A 103 -14.15 2.81 16.96
N SER A 104 -13.59 3.98 16.62
CA SER A 104 -13.95 4.74 15.42
C SER A 104 -13.16 4.25 14.19
N TYR A 105 -13.22 5.02 13.11
CA TYR A 105 -12.55 4.66 11.86
C TYR A 105 -11.55 5.73 11.44
N ILE A 106 -10.43 5.28 10.90
CA ILE A 106 -9.50 6.10 10.13
C ILE A 106 -9.73 5.89 8.64
N GLN A 107 -9.72 6.99 7.90
CA GLN A 107 -9.67 6.97 6.44
C GLN A 107 -8.33 7.52 5.97
N VAL A 108 -7.64 6.81 5.07
CA VAL A 108 -6.41 7.29 4.45
C VAL A 108 -6.60 7.30 2.93
N GLY A 109 -6.86 8.48 2.40
CA GLY A 109 -7.24 8.68 1.01
C GLY A 109 -8.40 7.77 0.61
N SER A 110 -8.28 7.08 -0.53
CA SER A 110 -9.19 6.04 -0.99
C SER A 110 -8.65 4.62 -0.73
N LYS A 111 -7.48 4.51 -0.08
CA LYS A 111 -6.75 3.24 0.06
C LYS A 111 -7.12 2.47 1.32
N VAL A 112 -7.40 3.18 2.41
CA VAL A 112 -7.68 2.56 3.71
C VAL A 112 -8.93 3.15 4.31
N PHE A 113 -9.79 2.26 4.82
CA PHE A 113 -10.87 2.56 5.76
C PHE A 113 -10.85 1.46 6.81
N ALA A 114 -10.28 1.74 7.99
CA ALA A 114 -10.03 0.75 9.02
C ALA A 114 -10.54 1.19 10.37
N GLN A 115 -11.05 0.25 11.16
CA GLN A 115 -11.43 0.51 12.55
C GLN A 115 -10.18 0.64 13.42
N ILE A 116 -10.14 1.67 14.25
CA ILE A 116 -9.09 1.89 15.23
C ILE A 116 -9.37 1.00 16.45
N THR A 117 -8.44 0.09 16.75
CA THR A 117 -8.56 -0.87 17.86
C THR A 117 -7.46 -0.68 18.90
N GLY A 118 -7.04 0.54 19.14
CA GLY A 118 -5.85 0.92 19.89
C GLY A 118 -4.68 1.26 18.97
N GLU A 119 -3.48 1.32 19.52
CA GLU A 119 -2.28 1.51 18.69
C GLU A 119 -2.16 0.35 17.70
N MET A 120 -2.02 0.68 16.42
CA MET A 120 -1.98 -0.30 15.35
C MET A 120 -1.12 0.17 14.19
N THR A 121 -0.69 -0.80 13.37
CA THR A 121 0.07 -0.53 12.15
C THR A 121 -0.73 -1.02 10.95
N ILE A 122 -0.74 -0.22 9.89
CA ILE A 122 -1.47 -0.49 8.65
C ILE A 122 -0.48 -0.41 7.49
N GLU A 123 -0.40 -1.44 6.68
CA GLU A 123 0.37 -1.44 5.44
C GLU A 123 -0.38 -0.67 4.35
N ILE A 124 0.32 0.26 3.68
CA ILE A 124 -0.27 1.16 2.67
C ILE A 124 0.73 1.33 1.52
N PRO A 125 0.28 1.36 0.25
CA PRO A 125 1.15 1.73 -0.86
C PRO A 125 1.85 3.07 -0.62
N GLU A 126 3.07 3.22 -1.10
CA GLU A 126 3.78 4.51 -1.02
C GLU A 126 3.01 5.62 -1.73
N GLY A 127 3.10 6.84 -1.23
CA GLY A 127 2.40 8.00 -1.76
C GLY A 127 2.04 9.01 -0.69
N THR A 128 1.42 10.10 -1.12
CA THR A 128 0.90 11.14 -0.24
C THR A 128 -0.61 11.05 -0.15
N TYR A 129 -1.12 11.04 1.08
CA TYR A 129 -2.54 10.81 1.38
C TYR A 129 -3.05 11.80 2.42
N THR A 130 -4.33 12.13 2.36
CA THR A 130 -5.02 12.75 3.48
C THR A 130 -5.50 11.66 4.43
N ALA A 131 -5.02 11.67 5.67
CA ALA A 131 -5.53 10.87 6.76
C ALA A 131 -6.58 11.66 7.54
N ALA A 132 -7.74 11.06 7.82
CA ALA A 132 -8.85 11.68 8.53
C ALA A 132 -9.44 10.74 9.57
N VAL A 133 -9.76 11.29 10.74
CA VAL A 133 -10.45 10.57 11.82
C VAL A 133 -11.56 11.44 12.40
N ALA A 134 -12.61 10.81 12.91
CA ALA A 134 -13.67 11.50 13.65
C ALA A 134 -14.33 10.56 14.65
N ASN A 135 -14.61 11.07 15.85
CA ASN A 135 -15.36 10.38 16.89
C ASN A 135 -16.01 11.37 17.86
N ASN A 136 -17.32 11.31 18.05
CA ASN A 136 -18.08 12.06 19.06
C ASN A 136 -17.75 13.57 19.14
N GLY A 137 -17.61 14.22 17.97
CA GLY A 137 -17.32 15.65 17.88
C GLY A 137 -15.83 16.01 17.99
N TYR A 138 -14.97 15.05 18.22
CA TYR A 138 -13.53 15.15 18.02
C TYR A 138 -13.18 14.74 16.60
N GLY A 139 -12.12 15.30 16.02
CA GLY A 139 -11.63 14.87 14.74
C GLY A 139 -10.86 15.92 13.98
N GLY A 140 -10.18 15.46 12.97
CA GLY A 140 -9.37 16.28 12.09
C GLY A 140 -8.80 15.46 10.93
N SER A 141 -8.05 16.15 10.09
CA SER A 141 -7.33 15.53 8.99
C SER A 141 -5.95 16.16 8.82
N THR A 142 -5.03 15.38 8.31
CA THR A 142 -3.69 15.84 7.98
C THR A 142 -3.19 15.13 6.72
N GLU A 143 -2.24 15.75 6.04
CA GLU A 143 -1.50 15.08 4.97
C GLU A 143 -0.38 14.25 5.55
N ILE A 144 -0.23 13.02 5.06
CA ILE A 144 0.84 12.09 5.42
C ILE A 144 1.51 11.57 4.16
N THR A 145 2.80 11.30 4.25
CA THR A 145 3.56 10.65 3.17
C THR A 145 4.03 9.29 3.64
N ILE A 146 3.65 8.26 2.88
CA ILE A 146 4.12 6.89 3.07
C ILE A 146 5.31 6.68 2.15
N THR A 147 6.44 6.32 2.73
CA THR A 147 7.67 6.02 2.01
C THR A 147 7.90 4.52 2.00
N ARG A 148 8.31 3.99 0.85
CA ARG A 148 8.58 2.57 0.64
C ARG A 148 9.52 2.01 1.72
N GLY A 149 9.10 0.89 2.34
CA GLY A 149 9.89 0.19 3.36
C GLY A 149 10.10 0.95 4.66
N GLN A 150 9.38 2.08 4.89
CA GLN A 150 9.52 2.89 6.10
C GLN A 150 8.22 2.93 6.90
N GLU A 151 8.36 3.14 8.22
CA GLU A 151 7.24 3.39 9.11
C GLU A 151 7.00 4.91 9.20
N THR A 152 5.77 5.32 8.91
CA THR A 152 5.25 6.68 9.15
C THR A 152 4.41 6.63 10.41
N VAL A 153 4.71 7.49 11.40
CA VAL A 153 3.95 7.56 12.65
C VAL A 153 2.94 8.69 12.57
N LEU A 154 1.66 8.39 12.87
CA LEU A 154 0.58 9.36 12.98
C LEU A 154 0.07 9.40 14.43
N ASP A 155 0.30 10.52 15.09
CA ASP A 155 -0.20 10.79 16.43
C ASP A 155 -1.63 11.36 16.35
N LEU A 156 -2.62 10.55 16.73
CA LEU A 156 -4.02 10.92 16.64
C LEU A 156 -4.45 11.99 17.66
N GLU A 157 -3.71 12.17 18.76
CA GLU A 157 -3.99 13.26 19.68
C GLU A 157 -3.85 14.64 19.01
N THR A 158 -2.96 14.74 17.99
CA THR A 158 -2.80 15.98 17.21
C THR A 158 -4.00 16.31 16.33
N LEU A 159 -4.84 15.31 16.02
CA LEU A 159 -6.04 15.46 15.19
C LEU A 159 -7.33 15.63 16.01
N LYS A 160 -7.24 15.60 17.33
CA LYS A 160 -8.41 15.64 18.22
C LYS A 160 -9.23 16.94 18.10
N GLY A 161 -8.57 18.07 17.82
CA GLY A 161 -9.23 19.38 17.78
C GLY A 161 -9.77 19.81 19.14
N GLU A 162 -10.65 20.82 19.14
CA GLU A 162 -11.22 21.39 20.38
C GLU A 162 -12.31 20.51 21.01
N GLY A 163 -12.80 19.50 20.29
CA GLY A 163 -13.89 18.63 20.70
C GLY A 163 -15.28 19.27 20.58
N PRO A 164 -16.31 18.58 21.07
CA PRO A 164 -17.68 19.03 20.92
C PRO A 164 -17.96 20.29 21.72
N LYS A 165 -18.62 21.26 21.06
CA LYS A 165 -19.08 22.49 21.71
C LYS A 165 -20.52 22.28 22.15
N TYR A 166 -20.76 22.36 23.44
CA TYR A 166 -22.08 22.22 24.02
C TYR A 166 -22.70 23.60 24.22
N GLY A 167 -23.95 23.76 23.77
CA GLY A 167 -24.80 24.88 24.08
C GLY A 167 -25.85 24.49 25.14
N SER A 168 -26.30 25.43 25.92
CA SER A 168 -27.46 25.25 26.81
C SER A 168 -28.68 25.93 26.21
N ILE A 169 -29.81 25.25 26.29
CA ILE A 169 -31.13 25.84 25.93
C ILE A 169 -31.87 26.07 27.23
N LEU A 170 -32.17 27.34 27.54
CA LEU A 170 -33.00 27.69 28.65
C LEU A 170 -34.47 27.77 28.17
N PHE A 171 -35.29 26.90 28.70
CA PHE A 171 -36.74 26.95 28.44
C PHE A 171 -37.42 27.75 29.56
N ALA A 172 -38.01 28.88 29.23
CA ALA A 172 -38.90 29.60 30.13
C ALA A 172 -40.35 29.17 29.79
N VAL A 173 -40.94 28.37 30.62
CA VAL A 173 -42.32 27.94 30.48
C VAL A 173 -43.20 28.63 31.54
N ASN A 174 -44.30 29.17 31.11
CA ASN A 174 -45.32 29.80 31.96
C ASN A 174 -46.56 28.94 32.14
N VAL A 175 -46.46 27.65 31.79
CA VAL A 175 -47.56 26.67 31.91
C VAL A 175 -47.12 25.60 32.90
N GLU A 176 -47.90 25.46 33.97
CA GLU A 176 -47.67 24.44 34.99
C GLU A 176 -47.96 23.04 34.41
N GLY A 177 -47.05 22.09 34.64
CA GLY A 177 -47.17 20.70 34.11
C GLY A 177 -46.71 20.50 32.67
N ALA A 178 -45.98 21.44 32.04
CA ALA A 178 -45.39 21.24 30.72
C ALA A 178 -44.24 20.22 30.76
N TRP A 179 -44.25 19.27 29.80
CA TRP A 179 -43.21 18.24 29.64
C TRP A 179 -42.49 18.44 28.30
N LEU A 180 -41.16 18.29 28.31
CA LEU A 180 -40.34 18.21 27.12
C LEU A 180 -40.08 16.73 26.79
N GLN A 181 -40.38 16.31 25.59
CA GLN A 181 -40.06 15.01 25.03
C GLN A 181 -38.97 15.16 23.99
#